data_1fba11e22858f7819691d56615696436
#
_entry.id   1fba11e22858f7819691d56615696436
#
_cell.length_a   1.000
_cell.length_b   1.000
_cell.length_c   1.000
_cell.angle_alpha   90.00
_cell.angle_beta   90.00
_cell.angle_gamma   90.00
#
_symmetry.space_group_name_H-M   'P 1'
#
loop_
_entity.id
_entity.type
_entity.pdbx_description
1 polymer ?
#
loop_
_entity_poly.entity_id
_entity_poly.type
_entity_poly.pdbx_seq_one_letter_code
_entity_poly.pdbx_strand_id
1 'polypeptide(L)'
;SLARRWRITDVSDLLDAASIIAEGEAITGINDAQPELHANLAALVGSLNQDGRHSAEGRASCRQAILRVVKDRLTLQKWLSDFPAIAEEVIREPVFLTGLPRSGTTYFQYLFDHDRRFRLIRTWEAIMPFPPPGHDPASVATRKAMERQVNNEIRSKVEGFDALHLIDEDGPQECHLFLEYGYGAAGYHNMYD
;
A
#
# COMPACT_ATOMS: atom_id res chain seq x y z
N SER A 1 6.76 24.38 26.43
CA SER A 1 5.86 23.24 26.54
C SER A 1 5.73 22.56 25.19
N LEU A 2 5.97 21.27 25.12
CA LEU A 2 5.89 20.42 23.92
C LEU A 2 4.55 20.53 23.17
N ALA A 3 3.48 20.84 23.87
CA ALA A 3 2.13 20.95 23.30
C ALA A 3 1.94 22.11 22.27
N ARG A 4 2.86 23.08 22.24
CA ARG A 4 2.77 24.19 21.25
C ARG A 4 3.40 23.88 19.90
N ARG A 5 4.20 22.83 19.78
CA ARG A 5 4.99 22.53 18.59
C ARG A 5 4.17 21.84 17.48
N TRP A 6 2.99 21.33 17.81
CA TRP A 6 2.21 20.45 16.94
C TRP A 6 0.81 20.99 16.61
N ARG A 7 0.51 22.27 16.86
CA ARG A 7 -0.76 22.84 16.42
C ARG A 7 -0.67 23.14 14.93
N ILE A 8 -1.57 22.57 14.15
CA ILE A 8 -1.87 23.04 12.82
C ILE A 8 -2.31 24.49 12.97
N THR A 9 -1.50 25.41 12.49
CA THR A 9 -1.74 26.86 12.61
C THR A 9 -2.38 27.45 11.38
N ASP A 10 -2.38 26.69 10.26
CA ASP A 10 -2.94 27.08 9.00
C ASP A 10 -3.85 25.97 8.45
N VAL A 11 -5.07 26.30 8.06
CA VAL A 11 -6.03 25.37 7.45
C VAL A 11 -5.52 24.85 6.10
N SER A 12 -4.66 25.60 5.41
CA SER A 12 -4.00 25.18 4.16
C SER A 12 -3.07 23.96 4.36
N ASP A 13 -2.64 23.68 5.59
CA ASP A 13 -1.80 22.54 5.92
C ASP A 13 -2.57 21.24 6.14
N LEU A 14 -3.90 21.28 6.17
CA LEU A 14 -4.73 20.09 6.37
C LEU A 14 -4.72 19.20 5.12
N LEU A 15 -4.74 17.89 5.36
CA LEU A 15 -5.01 16.93 4.30
C LEU A 15 -6.47 17.07 3.86
N ASP A 16 -6.72 17.02 2.55
CA ASP A 16 -8.06 17.08 1.98
C ASP A 16 -8.30 15.89 1.05
N ALA A 17 -9.26 15.06 1.39
CA ALA A 17 -9.58 13.83 0.66
C ALA A 17 -10.01 14.11 -0.78
N ALA A 18 -10.85 15.14 -1.00
CA ALA A 18 -11.33 15.47 -2.33
C ALA A 18 -10.19 15.97 -3.23
N SER A 19 -9.28 16.78 -2.68
CA SER A 19 -8.08 17.24 -3.39
C SER A 19 -7.16 16.09 -3.78
N ILE A 20 -6.99 15.09 -2.91
CA ILE A 20 -6.14 13.92 -3.19
C ILE A 20 -6.76 13.06 -4.30
N ILE A 21 -8.07 12.86 -4.28
CA ILE A 21 -8.78 12.13 -5.35
C ILE A 21 -8.62 12.87 -6.68
N ALA A 22 -8.93 14.18 -6.71
CA ALA A 22 -8.84 14.98 -7.92
C ALA A 22 -7.42 14.99 -8.52
N GLU A 23 -6.38 15.02 -7.67
CA GLU A 23 -4.99 14.89 -8.13
C GLU A 23 -4.72 13.50 -8.70
N GLY A 24 -5.21 12.44 -8.06
CA GLY A 24 -5.09 11.07 -8.56
C GLY A 24 -5.74 10.91 -9.93
N GLU A 25 -6.94 11.43 -10.10
CA GLU A 25 -7.67 11.47 -11.38
C GLU A 25 -6.91 12.24 -12.45
N ALA A 26 -6.39 13.43 -12.11
CA ALA A 26 -5.60 14.24 -13.03
C ALA A 26 -4.32 13.55 -13.50
N ILE A 27 -3.63 12.84 -12.59
CA ILE A 27 -2.39 12.11 -12.90
C ILE A 27 -2.67 10.88 -13.76
N THR A 28 -3.71 10.11 -13.42
CA THR A 28 -4.01 8.84 -14.09
C THR A 28 -4.85 9.01 -15.35
N GLY A 29 -5.56 10.11 -15.48
CA GLY A 29 -6.58 10.31 -16.51
C GLY A 29 -7.83 9.44 -16.34
N ILE A 30 -8.04 8.89 -15.13
CA ILE A 30 -9.14 7.96 -14.81
C ILE A 30 -10.03 8.61 -13.77
N ASN A 31 -11.33 8.73 -14.06
CA ASN A 31 -12.31 9.22 -13.10
C ASN A 31 -12.68 8.12 -12.11
N ASP A 32 -12.83 8.48 -10.83
CA ASP A 32 -13.23 7.54 -9.79
C ASP A 32 -14.71 7.14 -9.94
N ALA A 33 -14.95 5.85 -10.15
CA ALA A 33 -16.30 5.29 -10.27
C ALA A 33 -16.76 4.57 -8.97
N GLN A 34 -16.04 4.74 -7.86
CA GLN A 34 -16.34 4.09 -6.58
C GLN A 34 -16.51 5.11 -5.44
N PRO A 35 -17.50 6.01 -5.53
CA PRO A 35 -17.71 7.08 -4.55
C PRO A 35 -18.02 6.54 -3.15
N GLU A 36 -18.47 5.29 -3.01
CA GLU A 36 -18.71 4.64 -1.73
C GLU A 36 -17.45 4.53 -0.87
N LEU A 37 -16.26 4.53 -1.47
CA LEU A 37 -15.00 4.51 -0.72
C LEU A 37 -14.53 5.90 -0.28
N HIS A 38 -15.14 6.97 -0.80
CA HIS A 38 -14.78 8.33 -0.41
C HIS A 38 -15.03 8.61 1.07
N ALA A 39 -16.05 7.98 1.67
CA ALA A 39 -16.33 8.12 3.09
C ALA A 39 -15.20 7.53 3.94
N ASN A 40 -14.62 6.41 3.55
CA ASN A 40 -13.49 5.79 4.25
C ASN A 40 -12.23 6.66 4.13
N LEU A 41 -11.95 7.20 2.95
CA LEU A 41 -10.84 8.13 2.76
C LEU A 41 -11.03 9.40 3.57
N ALA A 42 -12.22 9.98 3.58
CA ALA A 42 -12.54 11.16 4.38
C ALA A 42 -12.36 10.88 5.88
N ALA A 43 -12.75 9.71 6.36
CA ALA A 43 -12.56 9.28 7.75
C ALA A 43 -11.06 9.16 8.09
N LEU A 44 -10.26 8.51 7.24
CA LEU A 44 -8.82 8.41 7.42
C LEU A 44 -8.17 9.80 7.47
N VAL A 45 -8.45 10.64 6.49
CA VAL A 45 -7.89 12.00 6.39
C VAL A 45 -8.34 12.86 7.57
N GLY A 46 -9.60 12.76 7.98
CA GLY A 46 -10.13 13.46 9.16
C GLY A 46 -9.41 13.05 10.44
N SER A 47 -9.17 11.75 10.64
CA SER A 47 -8.44 11.23 11.79
C SER A 47 -6.96 11.68 11.78
N LEU A 48 -6.28 11.63 10.63
CA LEU A 48 -4.91 12.13 10.48
C LEU A 48 -4.79 13.62 10.80
N ASN A 49 -5.75 14.42 10.38
CA ASN A 49 -5.80 15.85 10.69
C ASN A 49 -6.05 16.13 12.18
N GLN A 50 -6.87 15.31 12.85
CA GLN A 50 -7.25 15.47 14.25
C GLN A 50 -6.19 14.92 15.20
N ASP A 51 -5.73 13.70 14.94
CA ASP A 51 -4.93 12.90 15.87
C ASP A 51 -3.46 12.79 15.47
N GLY A 52 -3.15 13.02 14.19
CA GLY A 52 -1.79 12.98 13.67
C GLY A 52 -0.93 14.13 14.19
N ARG A 53 0.25 13.80 14.74
CA ARG A 53 1.22 14.78 15.26
C ARG A 53 2.32 15.07 14.24
N HIS A 54 1.93 15.31 13.00
CA HIS A 54 2.86 15.44 11.89
C HIS A 54 3.52 16.80 11.81
N SER A 55 4.80 16.78 11.45
CA SER A 55 5.47 17.94 10.86
C SER A 55 4.90 18.23 9.46
N ALA A 56 5.24 19.36 8.85
CA ALA A 56 4.88 19.64 7.46
C ALA A 56 5.39 18.54 6.50
N GLU A 57 6.61 18.05 6.71
CA GLU A 57 7.19 16.93 5.94
C GLU A 57 6.45 15.63 6.17
N GLY A 58 6.06 15.32 7.41
CA GLY A 58 5.25 14.15 7.74
C GLY A 58 3.89 14.18 7.06
N ARG A 59 3.20 15.34 7.05
CA ARG A 59 1.93 15.51 6.32
C ARG A 59 2.10 15.33 4.82
N ALA A 60 3.16 15.89 4.24
CA ALA A 60 3.48 15.68 2.82
C ALA A 60 3.71 14.19 2.51
N SER A 61 4.42 13.48 3.39
CA SER A 61 4.64 12.03 3.25
C SER A 61 3.33 11.23 3.34
N CYS A 62 2.46 11.55 4.31
CA CYS A 62 1.13 10.93 4.41
C CYS A 62 0.30 11.19 3.15
N ARG A 63 0.31 12.44 2.65
CA ARG A 63 -0.39 12.81 1.43
C ARG A 63 0.09 11.98 0.23
N GLN A 64 1.40 11.84 0.05
CA GLN A 64 1.98 11.06 -1.04
C GLN A 64 1.65 9.57 -0.92
N ALA A 65 1.68 9.01 0.29
CA ALA A 65 1.30 7.62 0.51
C ALA A 65 -0.19 7.37 0.17
N ILE A 66 -1.10 8.25 0.59
CA ILE A 66 -2.52 8.16 0.26
C ILE A 66 -2.73 8.34 -1.26
N LEU A 67 -2.07 9.32 -1.87
CA LEU A 67 -2.15 9.56 -3.31
C LEU A 67 -1.68 8.35 -4.13
N ARG A 68 -0.64 7.63 -3.67
CA ARG A 68 -0.22 6.36 -4.27
C ARG A 68 -1.36 5.36 -4.28
N VAL A 69 -1.99 5.15 -3.13
CA VAL A 69 -3.12 4.20 -3.00
C VAL A 69 -4.30 4.61 -3.88
N VAL A 70 -4.63 5.91 -3.96
CA VAL A 70 -5.67 6.43 -4.87
C VAL A 70 -5.34 6.09 -6.32
N LYS A 71 -4.11 6.36 -6.78
CA LYS A 71 -3.69 6.05 -8.16
C LYS A 71 -3.74 4.55 -8.45
N ASP A 72 -3.27 3.71 -7.53
CA ASP A 72 -3.29 2.25 -7.70
C ASP A 72 -4.74 1.75 -7.78
N ARG A 73 -5.64 2.28 -6.97
CA ARG A 73 -7.07 1.95 -7.00
C ARG A 73 -7.74 2.38 -8.31
N LEU A 74 -7.48 3.58 -8.79
CA LEU A 74 -7.98 4.04 -10.10
C LEU A 74 -7.45 3.15 -11.23
N THR A 75 -6.19 2.76 -11.15
CA THR A 75 -5.58 1.84 -12.11
C THR A 75 -6.24 0.46 -12.05
N LEU A 76 -6.52 -0.07 -10.84
CA LEU A 76 -7.27 -1.32 -10.67
C LEU A 76 -8.65 -1.24 -11.31
N GLN A 77 -9.39 -0.15 -11.05
CA GLN A 77 -10.70 0.09 -11.66
C GLN A 77 -10.64 0.03 -13.18
N LYS A 78 -9.63 0.66 -13.79
CA LYS A 78 -9.43 0.60 -15.22
C LYS A 78 -9.14 -0.84 -15.70
N TRP A 79 -8.28 -1.58 -15.02
CA TRP A 79 -7.99 -2.97 -15.37
C TRP A 79 -9.23 -3.86 -15.31
N LEU A 80 -10.07 -3.70 -14.29
CA LEU A 80 -11.33 -4.45 -14.19
C LEU A 80 -12.33 -4.08 -15.29
N SER A 81 -12.33 -2.82 -15.73
CA SER A 81 -13.16 -2.37 -16.84
C SER A 81 -12.65 -2.88 -18.20
N ASP A 82 -11.34 -2.83 -18.42
CA ASP A 82 -10.73 -3.26 -19.69
C ASP A 82 -10.73 -4.80 -19.84
N PHE A 83 -10.68 -5.51 -18.73
CA PHE A 83 -10.59 -6.98 -18.66
C PHE A 83 -11.63 -7.55 -17.68
N PRO A 84 -12.93 -7.50 -18.03
CA PRO A 84 -14.01 -7.92 -17.11
C PRO A 84 -13.90 -9.38 -16.67
N ALA A 85 -13.25 -10.25 -17.44
CA ALA A 85 -13.00 -11.63 -17.06
C ALA A 85 -12.21 -11.78 -15.75
N ILE A 86 -11.46 -10.74 -15.31
CA ILE A 86 -10.76 -10.75 -14.01
C ILE A 86 -11.78 -10.88 -12.87
N ALA A 87 -12.93 -10.20 -12.98
CA ALA A 87 -13.98 -10.25 -11.95
C ALA A 87 -14.76 -11.57 -11.96
N GLU A 88 -14.66 -12.35 -13.02
CA GLU A 88 -15.31 -13.66 -13.16
C GLU A 88 -14.45 -14.82 -12.60
N GLU A 89 -13.19 -14.55 -12.26
CA GLU A 89 -12.27 -15.54 -11.69
C GLU A 89 -12.78 -16.06 -10.34
N VAL A 90 -12.89 -17.37 -10.23
CA VAL A 90 -13.36 -18.03 -9.01
C VAL A 90 -12.17 -18.44 -8.16
N ILE A 91 -12.02 -17.79 -7.02
CA ILE A 91 -11.02 -18.18 -6.01
C ILE A 91 -11.56 -19.42 -5.28
N ARG A 92 -10.89 -20.56 -5.44
CA ARG A 92 -11.29 -21.83 -4.84
C ARG A 92 -10.37 -22.18 -3.68
N GLU A 93 -10.97 -22.53 -2.54
CA GLU A 93 -10.29 -23.04 -1.34
C GLU A 93 -9.08 -22.15 -0.92
N PRO A 94 -9.27 -20.83 -0.75
CA PRO A 94 -8.16 -19.97 -0.36
C PRO A 94 -7.66 -20.35 1.02
N VAL A 95 -6.33 -20.39 1.19
CA VAL A 95 -5.69 -20.62 2.49
C VAL A 95 -5.25 -19.28 3.07
N PHE A 96 -5.72 -18.96 4.27
CA PHE A 96 -5.35 -17.75 4.99
C PHE A 96 -4.32 -18.06 6.08
N LEU A 97 -3.12 -17.48 5.94
CA LEU A 97 -2.12 -17.50 7.00
C LEU A 97 -2.33 -16.26 7.88
N THR A 98 -2.63 -16.49 9.14
CA THR A 98 -2.87 -15.39 10.09
C THR A 98 -2.16 -15.69 11.41
N GLY A 99 -1.81 -14.64 12.15
CA GLY A 99 -1.18 -14.74 13.45
C GLY A 99 -0.89 -13.37 14.04
N LEU A 100 -0.52 -13.35 15.32
CA LEU A 100 -0.07 -12.11 15.95
C LEU A 100 1.29 -11.67 15.38
N PRO A 101 1.58 -10.36 15.39
CA PRO A 101 2.91 -9.88 15.04
C PRO A 101 4.01 -10.62 15.82
N ARG A 102 5.10 -10.92 15.15
CA ARG A 102 6.28 -11.64 15.71
C ARG A 102 6.02 -13.08 16.13
N SER A 103 4.95 -13.74 15.63
CA SER A 103 4.66 -15.16 15.89
C SER A 103 5.21 -16.13 14.84
N GLY A 104 6.03 -15.65 13.90
CA GLY A 104 6.65 -16.49 12.87
C GLY A 104 5.82 -16.60 11.58
N THR A 105 4.83 -15.74 11.34
CA THR A 105 3.99 -15.74 10.14
C THR A 105 4.80 -15.64 8.86
N THR A 106 5.86 -14.83 8.83
CA THR A 106 6.78 -14.71 7.68
C THR A 106 7.44 -16.05 7.37
N TYR A 107 7.93 -16.77 8.40
CA TYR A 107 8.52 -18.11 8.20
C TYR A 107 7.49 -19.08 7.62
N PHE A 108 6.26 -19.03 8.10
CA PHE A 108 5.16 -19.84 7.57
C PHE A 108 4.87 -19.54 6.10
N GLN A 109 4.90 -18.29 5.68
CA GLN A 109 4.75 -17.92 4.28
C GLN A 109 5.82 -18.56 3.40
N TYR A 110 7.08 -18.53 3.83
CA TYR A 110 8.18 -19.17 3.10
C TYR A 110 8.04 -20.71 3.04
N LEU A 111 7.50 -21.35 4.07
CA LEU A 111 7.19 -22.80 4.02
C LEU A 111 6.13 -23.11 2.96
N PHE A 112 5.05 -22.31 2.89
CA PHE A 112 4.03 -22.47 1.86
C PHE A 112 4.56 -22.16 0.46
N ASP A 113 5.50 -21.24 0.32
CA ASP A 113 6.11 -20.89 -0.96
C ASP A 113 6.93 -22.04 -1.58
N HIS A 114 7.39 -22.99 -0.78
CA HIS A 114 8.06 -24.18 -1.26
C HIS A 114 7.11 -25.22 -1.87
N ASP A 115 5.81 -25.09 -1.61
CA ASP A 115 4.78 -25.99 -2.15
C ASP A 115 4.13 -25.38 -3.38
N ARG A 116 4.40 -25.94 -4.55
CA ARG A 116 3.91 -25.46 -5.86
C ARG A 116 2.37 -25.47 -6.01
N ARG A 117 1.65 -26.06 -5.07
CA ARG A 117 0.17 -26.01 -5.03
C ARG A 117 -0.34 -24.63 -4.63
N PHE A 118 0.50 -23.82 -3.96
CA PHE A 118 0.14 -22.48 -3.52
C PHE A 118 0.84 -21.43 -4.38
N ARG A 119 0.12 -20.38 -4.69
CA ARG A 119 0.66 -19.14 -5.23
C ARG A 119 0.57 -18.06 -4.17
N LEU A 120 1.71 -17.57 -3.73
CA LEU A 120 1.79 -16.44 -2.81
C LEU A 120 2.04 -15.16 -3.61
N ILE A 121 1.56 -14.04 -3.05
CA ILE A 121 1.84 -12.71 -3.57
C ILE A 121 3.32 -12.43 -3.35
N ARG A 122 4.01 -11.91 -4.37
CA ARG A 122 5.41 -11.50 -4.26
C ARG A 122 5.52 -10.06 -3.76
N THR A 123 6.63 -9.72 -3.09
CA THR A 123 6.87 -8.36 -2.59
C THR A 123 6.73 -7.32 -3.71
N TRP A 124 7.39 -7.54 -4.85
CA TRP A 124 7.29 -6.63 -6.00
C TRP A 124 5.86 -6.51 -6.57
N GLU A 125 5.06 -7.58 -6.50
CA GLU A 125 3.65 -7.56 -6.92
C GLU A 125 2.79 -6.73 -5.98
N ALA A 126 3.01 -6.85 -4.67
CA ALA A 126 2.23 -6.14 -3.67
C ALA A 126 2.50 -4.64 -3.68
N ILE A 127 3.76 -4.24 -3.93
CA ILE A 127 4.18 -2.84 -3.92
C ILE A 127 3.91 -2.14 -5.25
N MET A 128 4.10 -2.85 -6.36
CA MET A 128 3.86 -2.35 -7.71
C MET A 128 2.95 -3.32 -8.49
N PRO A 129 1.64 -3.36 -8.19
CA PRO A 129 0.73 -4.39 -8.72
C PRO A 129 0.44 -4.25 -10.22
N PHE A 130 0.73 -3.09 -10.81
CA PHE A 130 0.38 -2.80 -12.20
C PHE A 130 1.61 -2.56 -13.09
N PRO A 131 1.58 -3.06 -14.34
CA PRO A 131 0.57 -3.96 -14.92
C PRO A 131 0.52 -5.31 -14.19
N PRO A 132 -0.62 -6.05 -14.22
CA PRO A 132 -0.72 -7.35 -13.57
C PRO A 132 0.36 -8.33 -14.05
N PRO A 133 0.79 -9.27 -13.19
CA PRO A 133 1.73 -10.31 -13.57
C PRO A 133 1.24 -11.07 -14.81
N GLY A 134 2.14 -11.32 -15.77
CA GLY A 134 1.81 -12.01 -17.00
C GLY A 134 1.33 -11.11 -18.16
N HIS A 135 0.79 -9.92 -17.87
CA HIS A 135 0.41 -8.96 -18.92
C HIS A 135 1.63 -8.30 -19.56
N ASP A 136 2.60 -7.91 -18.74
CA ASP A 136 3.87 -7.35 -19.22
C ASP A 136 5.06 -8.02 -18.48
N PRO A 137 5.52 -9.19 -18.94
CA PRO A 137 6.65 -9.87 -18.34
C PRO A 137 7.96 -9.05 -18.35
N ALA A 138 8.12 -8.16 -19.33
CA ALA A 138 9.31 -7.32 -19.45
C ALA A 138 9.41 -6.32 -18.28
N SER A 139 8.29 -5.84 -17.76
CA SER A 139 8.27 -4.91 -16.61
C SER A 139 8.66 -5.57 -15.29
N VAL A 140 8.56 -6.89 -15.18
CA VAL A 140 8.82 -7.63 -13.92
C VAL A 140 10.26 -7.40 -13.43
N ALA A 141 11.24 -7.51 -14.34
CA ALA A 141 12.64 -7.30 -13.99
C ALA A 141 12.89 -5.87 -13.47
N THR A 142 12.27 -4.88 -14.11
CA THR A 142 12.38 -3.48 -13.70
C THR A 142 11.76 -3.26 -12.32
N ARG A 143 10.55 -3.79 -12.07
CA ARG A 143 9.86 -3.67 -10.77
C ARG A 143 10.65 -4.32 -9.64
N LYS A 144 11.19 -5.52 -9.86
CA LYS A 144 12.09 -6.18 -8.90
C LYS A 144 13.35 -5.35 -8.62
N ALA A 145 13.94 -4.75 -9.66
CA ALA A 145 15.13 -3.91 -9.49
C ALA A 145 14.83 -2.64 -8.69
N MET A 146 13.68 -2.01 -8.92
CA MET A 146 13.23 -0.84 -8.15
C MET A 146 12.98 -1.21 -6.67
N GLU A 147 12.31 -2.32 -6.41
CA GLU A 147 12.07 -2.80 -5.04
C GLU A 147 13.38 -3.13 -4.32
N ARG A 148 14.32 -3.79 -5.00
CA ARG A 148 15.66 -4.04 -4.46
C ARG A 148 16.39 -2.75 -4.10
N GLN A 149 16.26 -1.70 -4.90
CA GLN A 149 16.85 -0.42 -4.60
C GLN A 149 16.26 0.19 -3.33
N VAL A 150 14.94 0.20 -3.18
CA VAL A 150 14.25 0.69 -1.98
C VAL A 150 14.69 -0.10 -0.74
N ASN A 151 14.74 -1.43 -0.84
CA ASN A 151 15.18 -2.28 0.27
C ASN A 151 16.63 -2.00 0.68
N ASN A 152 17.52 -1.77 -0.29
CA ASN A 152 18.92 -1.41 -0.01
C ASN A 152 19.03 -0.04 0.67
N GLU A 153 18.19 0.93 0.31
CA GLU A 153 18.14 2.23 0.98
C GLU A 153 17.68 2.09 2.44
N ILE A 154 16.68 1.25 2.71
CA ILE A 154 16.22 0.97 4.08
C ILE A 154 17.35 0.30 4.88
N ARG A 155 17.98 -0.74 4.33
CA ARG A 155 19.10 -1.43 4.97
C ARG A 155 20.27 -0.49 5.30
N SER A 156 20.51 0.48 4.44
CA SER A 156 21.60 1.46 4.67
C SER A 156 21.31 2.41 5.82
N LYS A 157 20.04 2.60 6.17
CA LYS A 157 19.59 3.55 7.22
C LYS A 157 19.28 2.88 8.54
N VAL A 158 19.00 1.57 8.54
CA VAL A 158 18.58 0.82 9.73
C VAL A 158 19.53 -0.33 9.97
N GLU A 159 20.42 -0.17 10.94
CA GLU A 159 21.37 -1.21 11.34
C GLU A 159 20.62 -2.46 11.85
N GLY A 160 21.02 -3.64 11.38
CA GLY A 160 20.42 -4.91 11.79
C GLY A 160 19.02 -5.17 11.20
N PHE A 161 18.61 -4.39 10.21
CA PHE A 161 17.27 -4.50 9.62
C PHE A 161 16.93 -5.94 9.17
N ASP A 162 17.83 -6.62 8.48
CA ASP A 162 17.62 -7.99 7.99
C ASP A 162 17.44 -9.04 9.11
N ALA A 163 17.95 -8.76 10.31
CA ALA A 163 17.71 -9.60 11.48
C ALA A 163 16.32 -9.40 12.10
N LEU A 164 15.74 -8.22 11.87
CA LEU A 164 14.41 -7.86 12.37
C LEU A 164 13.31 -8.25 11.39
N HIS A 165 13.56 -8.06 10.11
CA HIS A 165 12.57 -8.24 9.07
C HIS A 165 13.22 -8.74 7.77
N LEU A 166 12.89 -9.97 7.38
CA LEU A 166 13.35 -10.52 6.12
C LEU A 166 12.52 -9.90 4.99
N ILE A 167 13.16 -9.08 4.17
CA ILE A 167 12.57 -8.53 2.94
C ILE A 167 13.37 -9.02 1.75
N ASP A 168 12.67 -9.70 0.85
CA ASP A 168 13.17 -10.19 -0.42
C ASP A 168 12.19 -9.71 -1.50
N GLU A 169 12.68 -9.04 -2.54
CA GLU A 169 11.83 -8.51 -3.61
C GLU A 169 11.02 -9.60 -4.31
N ASP A 170 11.51 -10.85 -4.33
CA ASP A 170 10.85 -12.00 -4.94
C ASP A 170 10.26 -12.96 -3.88
N GLY A 171 10.41 -12.64 -2.62
CA GLY A 171 9.82 -13.38 -1.51
C GLY A 171 8.32 -13.17 -1.37
N PRO A 172 7.65 -14.02 -0.58
CA PRO A 172 6.24 -13.87 -0.29
C PRO A 172 5.97 -12.61 0.54
N GLN A 173 4.86 -11.93 0.27
CA GLN A 173 4.45 -10.70 0.95
C GLN A 173 3.05 -10.84 1.52
N GLU A 174 2.77 -10.05 2.54
CA GLU A 174 1.47 -9.97 3.18
C GLU A 174 0.45 -9.24 2.30
N CYS A 175 -0.81 -9.68 2.34
CA CYS A 175 -1.89 -9.09 1.55
C CYS A 175 -2.40 -7.75 2.11
N HIS A 176 -1.90 -7.27 3.26
CA HIS A 176 -2.38 -6.03 3.88
C HIS A 176 -2.26 -4.81 2.97
N LEU A 177 -1.26 -4.77 2.08
CA LEU A 177 -1.09 -3.69 1.10
C LEU A 177 -2.28 -3.55 0.15
N PHE A 178 -2.95 -4.65 -0.20
CA PHE A 178 -4.17 -4.58 -1.00
C PHE A 178 -5.39 -4.14 -0.18
N LEU A 179 -5.40 -4.39 1.12
CA LEU A 179 -6.45 -3.90 2.00
C LEU A 179 -6.43 -2.37 2.16
N GLU A 180 -5.29 -1.74 1.90
CA GLU A 180 -5.16 -0.28 1.88
C GLU A 180 -6.09 0.38 0.84
N TYR A 181 -6.45 -0.33 -0.24
CA TYR A 181 -7.35 0.19 -1.26
C TYR A 181 -8.77 0.50 -0.73
N GLY A 182 -9.16 -0.10 0.38
CA GLY A 182 -10.39 0.23 1.09
C GLY A 182 -10.28 1.41 2.08
N TYR A 183 -9.08 1.99 2.25
CA TYR A 183 -8.74 3.04 3.22
C TYR A 183 -8.99 2.68 4.69
N GLY A 184 -9.11 1.40 5.02
CA GLY A 184 -9.39 0.91 6.37
C GLY A 184 -8.38 -0.10 6.91
N ALA A 185 -7.22 -0.23 6.27
CA ALA A 185 -6.22 -1.22 6.66
C ALA A 185 -5.37 -0.77 7.85
N ALA A 186 -4.89 -1.76 8.62
CA ALA A 186 -4.00 -1.54 9.75
C ALA A 186 -2.66 -0.87 9.37
N GLY A 187 -2.23 -0.96 8.09
CA GLY A 187 -1.01 -0.30 7.60
C GLY A 187 -1.00 1.21 7.81
N TYR A 188 -2.18 1.85 7.87
CA TYR A 188 -2.28 3.28 8.09
C TYR A 188 -1.91 3.74 9.51
N HIS A 189 -1.84 2.84 10.50
CA HIS A 189 -1.42 3.23 11.85
C HIS A 189 0.00 3.82 11.89
N ASN A 190 0.87 3.42 10.98
CA ASN A 190 2.23 3.97 10.85
C ASN A 190 2.26 5.45 10.44
N MET A 191 1.11 6.00 10.04
CA MET A 191 0.98 7.42 9.69
C MET A 191 0.70 8.32 10.90
N TYR A 192 0.57 7.78 12.12
CA TYR A 192 0.20 8.57 13.30
C TYR A 192 1.36 8.95 14.21
N ASP A 193 2.57 8.44 13.98
CA ASP A 193 3.76 8.68 14.82
C ASP A 193 4.79 9.62 14.18
#